data_119736b64261e13f341ed6410a37ff76
#
_entry.id   119736b64261e13f341ed6410a37ff76
#
_cell.length_a   1.000
_cell.length_b   1.000
_cell.length_c   1.000
_cell.angle_alpha   90.00
_cell.angle_beta   90.00
_cell.angle_gamma   90.00
#
_symmetry.space_group_name_H-M   'P 1'
#
loop_
_entity.id
_entity.type
_entity.pdbx_description
1 polymer ?
#
loop_
_entity_poly.entity_id
_entity_poly.type
_entity_poly.pdbx_seq_one_letter_code
_entity_poly.pdbx_strand_id
1 'polypeptide(L)'
;MLFIETPIFTKLVTVLMPDDEYRKLQLALVLRPEAGKIILGSGGLRKIRWKSGGSGKRGGLRLIYFWDVPEDTIYMLHGFSIRQC
;
A
#
# COMPACT_ATOMS: atom_id res chain seq x y z
N MET A 1 14.88 -1.74 -5.85
CA MET A 1 13.47 -2.14 -5.84
C MET A 1 12.65 -1.18 -6.67
N LEU A 2 11.81 -1.71 -7.51
CA LEU A 2 10.97 -0.89 -8.39
C LEU A 2 9.53 -0.93 -7.89
N PHE A 3 8.85 0.22 -7.97
CA PHE A 3 7.42 0.30 -7.65
C PHE A 3 6.65 0.60 -8.92
N ILE A 4 5.67 -0.22 -9.20
CA ILE A 4 4.79 -0.02 -10.35
C ILE A 4 3.38 0.14 -9.83
N GLU A 5 2.69 1.18 -10.29
CA GLU A 5 1.32 1.48 -9.85
C GLU A 5 0.34 1.12 -10.95
N THR A 6 -0.79 0.54 -10.57
CA THR A 6 -1.91 0.46 -11.51
C THR A 6 -2.50 1.85 -11.70
N PRO A 7 -3.17 2.10 -12.83
CA PRO A 7 -3.85 3.38 -13.00
C PRO A 7 -4.86 3.69 -11.91
N ILE A 8 -5.54 2.67 -11.41
CA ILE A 8 -6.47 2.85 -10.30
C ILE A 8 -5.72 3.32 -9.06
N PHE A 9 -4.60 2.67 -8.74
CA PHE A 9 -3.83 3.05 -7.56
C PHE A 9 -3.32 4.48 -7.68
N THR A 10 -2.80 4.84 -8.85
CA THR A 10 -2.28 6.19 -9.05
C THR A 10 -3.33 7.25 -8.74
N LYS A 11 -4.55 7.03 -9.18
CA LYS A 11 -5.63 7.96 -8.88
C LYS A 11 -5.98 7.98 -7.39
N LEU A 12 -6.02 6.80 -6.78
CA LEU A 12 -6.44 6.71 -5.39
C LEU A 12 -5.42 7.28 -4.44
N VAL A 13 -4.15 7.05 -4.67
CA VAL A 13 -3.12 7.46 -3.72
C VAL A 13 -3.04 8.98 -3.58
N THR A 14 -3.32 9.71 -4.64
CA THR A 14 -3.29 11.17 -4.56
C THR A 14 -4.39 11.71 -3.65
N VAL A 15 -5.49 10.98 -3.55
CA VAL A 15 -6.60 11.37 -2.67
C VAL A 15 -6.39 10.86 -1.26
N LEU A 16 -5.78 9.68 -1.14
CA LEU A 16 -5.69 9.01 0.16
C LEU A 16 -4.59 9.57 1.04
N MET A 17 -3.49 10.03 0.46
CA MET A 17 -2.38 10.51 1.27
C MET A 17 -1.52 11.51 0.52
N PRO A 18 -0.84 12.41 1.26
CA PRO A 18 0.13 13.32 0.65
C PRO A 18 1.36 12.57 0.13
N ASP A 19 2.07 13.20 -0.78
CA ASP A 19 3.25 12.59 -1.38
C ASP A 19 4.31 12.19 -0.35
N ASP A 20 4.53 13.01 0.67
CA ASP A 20 5.54 12.69 1.68
C ASP A 20 5.15 11.44 2.47
N GLU A 21 3.87 11.24 2.71
CA GLU A 21 3.40 10.02 3.37
C GLU A 21 3.57 8.81 2.47
N TYR A 22 3.31 8.97 1.18
CA TYR A 22 3.49 7.89 0.25
C TYR A 22 4.96 7.48 0.16
N ARG A 23 5.87 8.44 0.23
CA ARG A 23 7.30 8.12 0.26
C ARG A 23 7.68 7.32 1.49
N LYS A 24 7.10 7.66 2.64
CA LYS A 24 7.33 6.89 3.85
C LYS A 24 6.84 5.46 3.71
N LEU A 25 5.69 5.28 3.09
CA LEU A 25 5.15 3.95 2.83
C LEU A 25 6.08 3.17 1.91
N GLN A 26 6.54 3.80 0.83
CA GLN A 26 7.45 3.14 -0.09
C GLN A 26 8.75 2.74 0.60
N LEU A 27 9.30 3.61 1.44
CA LEU A 27 10.50 3.29 2.19
C LEU A 27 10.26 2.13 3.14
N ALA A 28 9.13 2.10 3.80
CA ALA A 28 8.80 0.99 4.70
C ALA A 28 8.76 -0.33 3.93
N LEU A 29 8.22 -0.32 2.72
CA LEU A 29 8.15 -1.53 1.90
C LEU A 29 9.51 -1.91 1.32
N VAL A 30 10.37 -0.94 1.04
CA VAL A 30 11.75 -1.25 0.64
C VAL A 30 12.46 -1.99 1.76
N LEU A 31 12.26 -1.55 2.99
CA LEU A 31 12.91 -2.17 4.14
C LEU A 31 12.31 -3.52 4.50
N ARG A 32 11.00 -3.66 4.33
CA ARG A 32 10.30 -4.90 4.64
C ARG A 32 9.19 -5.16 3.64
N PRO A 33 9.52 -5.71 2.48
CA PRO A 33 8.50 -5.99 1.46
C PRO A 33 7.42 -6.95 1.93
N GLU A 34 7.75 -7.78 2.91
CA GLU A 34 6.82 -8.76 3.45
C GLU A 34 5.96 -8.19 4.58
N ALA A 35 6.00 -6.88 4.82
CA ALA A 35 5.28 -6.30 5.95
C ALA A 35 3.77 -6.51 5.88
N GLY A 36 3.21 -6.49 4.69
CA GLY A 36 1.79 -6.76 4.54
C GLY A 36 1.47 -8.23 4.66
N LYS A 37 0.29 -8.53 5.16
CA LYS A 37 -0.14 -9.91 5.33
C LYS A 37 -0.68 -10.47 4.03
N ILE A 38 -0.34 -11.72 3.75
CA ILE A 38 -0.85 -12.42 2.57
C ILE A 38 -2.37 -12.54 2.67
N ILE A 39 -3.04 -12.23 1.58
CA ILE A 39 -4.47 -12.47 1.45
C ILE A 39 -4.64 -13.89 0.95
N LEU A 40 -5.28 -14.73 1.77
CA LEU A 40 -5.42 -16.13 1.44
C LEU A 40 -6.19 -16.31 0.13
N GLY A 41 -5.71 -17.23 -0.71
CA GLY A 41 -6.39 -17.53 -1.96
C GLY A 41 -6.19 -16.49 -3.05
N SER A 42 -5.31 -15.54 -2.84
CA SER A 42 -5.14 -14.45 -3.79
C SER A 42 -3.98 -14.62 -4.76
N GLY A 43 -3.19 -15.66 -4.58
CA GLY A 43 -1.99 -15.82 -5.41
C GLY A 43 -0.82 -14.98 -4.96
N GLY A 44 -0.85 -14.47 -3.74
CA GLY A 44 0.29 -13.73 -3.21
C GLY A 44 0.07 -12.26 -2.97
N LEU A 45 -1.14 -11.79 -3.12
CA LEU A 45 -1.43 -10.40 -2.80
C LEU A 45 -1.27 -10.16 -1.31
N ARG A 46 -0.81 -8.96 -0.96
CA ARG A 46 -0.63 -8.57 0.43
C ARG A 46 -1.45 -7.35 0.75
N LYS A 47 -1.90 -7.27 2.00
CA LYS A 47 -2.61 -6.09 2.50
C LYS A 47 -1.82 -5.49 3.63
N ILE A 48 -1.64 -4.18 3.60
CA ILE A 48 -0.96 -3.47 4.67
C ILE A 48 -1.83 -2.34 5.16
N ARG A 49 -1.86 -2.19 6.48
CA ARG A 49 -2.56 -1.07 7.09
C ARG A 49 -1.57 0.05 7.30
N TRP A 50 -1.93 1.25 6.89
CA TRP A 50 -1.05 2.40 7.00
C TRP A 50 -1.77 3.55 7.66
N LYS A 51 -1.17 4.08 8.71
CA LYS A 51 -1.72 5.27 9.35
C LYS A 51 -1.10 6.48 8.70
N SER A 52 -1.93 7.21 8.02
CA SER A 52 -1.53 8.49 7.50
C SER A 52 -1.37 9.46 8.65
N GLY A 53 -0.40 10.34 8.53
CA GLY A 53 -0.02 11.31 9.56
C GLY A 53 -1.08 12.17 10.06
N GLY A 54 -1.96 11.74 10.44
CA GLY A 54 -2.65 12.56 11.04
C GLY A 54 -3.87 12.94 11.19
N SER A 55 -4.40 12.92 10.45
CA SER A 55 -5.46 13.71 10.69
C SER A 55 -6.76 13.08 10.56
N GLY A 56 -7.23 12.51 11.52
CA GLY A 56 -8.61 12.24 11.59
C GLY A 56 -9.13 11.08 10.76
N LYS A 57 -8.28 10.34 10.15
CA LYS A 57 -8.74 9.15 9.45
C LYS A 57 -8.72 7.99 10.39
N ARG A 58 -9.88 7.62 10.84
CA ARG A 58 -9.99 6.48 11.73
C ARG A 58 -9.62 5.21 11.02
N GLY A 59 -8.84 4.37 11.68
CA GLY A 59 -8.45 3.10 11.14
C GLY A 59 -7.39 3.17 10.07
N GLY A 60 -7.09 4.35 9.58
CA GLY A 60 -6.05 4.53 8.57
C GLY A 60 -6.46 4.06 7.20
N LEU A 61 -5.45 3.64 6.47
CA LEU A 61 -5.62 3.20 5.08
C LEU A 61 -5.26 1.74 4.95
N ARG A 62 -5.91 1.07 4.02
CA ARG A 62 -5.53 -0.27 3.63
C ARG A 62 -5.05 -0.26 2.20
N LEU A 63 -3.88 -0.84 1.97
CA LEU A 63 -3.27 -0.86 0.66
C LEU A 63 -3.03 -2.31 0.26
N ILE A 64 -3.28 -2.59 -1.01
CA ILE A 64 -3.10 -3.93 -1.56
C ILE A 64 -1.95 -3.87 -2.53
N TYR A 65 -0.98 -4.77 -2.36
CA TYR A 65 0.17 -4.81 -3.25
C TYR A 65 0.61 -6.25 -3.49
N PHE A 66 1.44 -6.42 -4.50
CA PHE A 66 2.05 -7.71 -4.81
C PHE A 66 3.56 -7.53 -4.88
N TRP A 67 4.29 -8.34 -4.14
CA TRP A 67 5.74 -8.32 -4.16
C TRP A 67 6.24 -9.42 -5.07
N ASP A 68 6.78 -9.03 -6.20
CA ASP A 68 7.37 -9.95 -7.17
C ASP A 68 8.84 -10.11 -6.79
N VAL A 69 9.15 -11.18 -6.07
CA VAL A 69 10.47 -11.39 -5.49
C VAL A 69 11.53 -11.54 -6.56
N PRO A 70 11.34 -12.37 -7.60
CA PRO A 70 12.39 -12.53 -8.61
C PRO A 70 12.77 -11.23 -9.30
N GLU A 71 11.83 -10.33 -9.51
CA GLU A 71 12.10 -9.07 -10.19
C GLU A 71 12.36 -7.92 -9.22
N ASP A 72 12.30 -8.18 -7.93
CA ASP A 72 12.47 -7.16 -6.91
C ASP A 72 11.57 -5.95 -7.19
N THR A 73 10.33 -6.23 -7.46
CA THR A 73 9.35 -5.22 -7.87
C THR A 73 8.11 -5.33 -7.00
N ILE A 74 7.59 -4.19 -6.59
CA ILE A 74 6.31 -4.14 -5.89
C ILE A 74 5.28 -3.47 -6.79
N TYR A 75 4.16 -4.17 -7.00
CA TYR A 75 3.03 -3.65 -7.75
C TYR A 75 2.00 -3.12 -6.76
N MET A 76 1.76 -1.81 -6.80
CA MET A 76 0.74 -1.18 -5.97
C MET A 76 -0.58 -1.27 -6.71
N LEU A 77 -1.53 -2.01 -6.14
CA LEU A 77 -2.71 -2.41 -6.89
C LEU A 77 -3.96 -1.63 -6.53
N HIS A 78 -4.17 -1.36 -5.26
CA HIS A 78 -5.39 -0.74 -4.80
C HIS A 78 -5.18 -0.13 -3.41
N GLY A 79 -6.10 0.73 -3.03
CA GLY A 79 -6.05 1.30 -1.69
C GLY A 79 -7.39 1.91 -1.33
N PHE A 80 -7.67 1.96 -0.04
CA PHE A 80 -8.91 2.57 0.41
C PHE A 80 -8.80 2.94 1.89
N SER A 81 -9.65 3.85 2.30
CA SER A 81 -9.71 4.27 3.69
C SER A 81 -10.50 3.24 4.49
N ILE A 82 -9.94 2.84 5.63
CA ILE A 82 -10.65 1.94 6.54
C ILE A 82 -11.55 2.81 7.39
N ARG A 83 -12.84 2.64 7.23
CA ARG A 83 -13.79 3.47 7.92
C ARG A 83 -14.68 2.65 8.82
N GLN A 84 -14.82 3.10 10.04
CA GLN A 84 -15.75 2.50 10.97
C GLN A 84 -17.12 3.12 10.78
N CYS A 85 -18.09 2.35 10.53
CA CYS A 85 -19.45 2.86 10.43
C CYS A 85 -20.13 2.86 11.76
#